data_c588ccbbe55a46af0fd1d8e99bb04355
#
_entry.id   c588ccbbe55a46af0fd1d8e99bb04355
#
_cell.length_a   1.000
_cell.length_b   1.000
_cell.length_c   1.000
_cell.angle_alpha   90.00
_cell.angle_beta   90.00
_cell.angle_gamma   90.00
#
_symmetry.space_group_name_H-M   'P 1'
#
loop_
_entity.id
_entity.type
_entity.pdbx_description
1 polymer ?
#
loop_
_entity_poly.entity_id
_entity_poly.type
_entity_poly.pdbx_seq_one_letter_code
_entity_poly.pdbx_strand_id
1 'polypeptide(L)'
;VSTNDMSAGQALRQAQMASTAGMNLNDSVFERLLRERIIFLGTQVDDEIANKLCAQILLLSAEDPERDISLYINSPGGSVTAGMAIFDTMQFAPCDVATYGMGLAASMGQFLLSAGAKGKRFALPHARIMMHQPSAGVGGTAADIAIQAEQFAQTKREMAELIAEHTGQSLEQIQKDSDRDRWFTAQQALEYGFVDRVISSAKEQ
;
A
#
# COMPACT_ATOMS: atom_id res chain seq x y z
N VAL A 1 -13.14 52.94 29.19
CA VAL A 1 -13.23 51.99 28.09
C VAL A 1 -11.80 51.75 27.63
N SER A 2 -11.20 50.62 28.07
CA SER A 2 -9.82 50.25 27.70
C SER A 2 -9.93 49.34 26.48
N THR A 3 -9.54 49.82 25.31
CA THR A 3 -9.36 49.02 24.10
C THR A 3 -8.02 48.32 24.21
N ASN A 4 -8.08 46.99 24.37
CA ASN A 4 -6.91 46.14 24.40
C ASN A 4 -6.39 46.00 22.95
N ASP A 5 -5.47 46.85 22.56
CA ASP A 5 -4.81 46.83 21.24
C ASP A 5 -3.71 45.77 21.28
N MET A 6 -4.04 44.52 20.85
CA MET A 6 -3.04 43.50 20.69
C MET A 6 -2.08 43.87 19.55
N SER A 7 -0.77 43.92 19.85
CA SER A 7 0.23 44.19 18.82
C SER A 7 0.21 43.11 17.71
N ALA A 8 0.49 43.51 16.47
CA ALA A 8 0.54 42.61 15.32
C ALA A 8 1.45 41.36 15.56
N GLY A 9 2.50 41.51 16.37
CA GLY A 9 3.38 40.41 16.77
C GLY A 9 2.74 39.43 17.75
N GLN A 10 1.81 39.89 18.62
CA GLN A 10 1.05 39.01 19.51
C GLN A 10 -0.03 38.24 18.73
N ALA A 11 -0.69 38.89 17.78
CA ALA A 11 -1.66 38.24 16.90
C ALA A 11 -0.99 37.15 15.99
N LEU A 12 0.23 37.43 15.48
CA LEU A 12 1.00 36.47 14.70
C LEU A 12 1.45 35.26 15.53
N ARG A 13 1.89 35.48 16.77
CA ARG A 13 2.24 34.40 17.70
C ARG A 13 1.03 33.56 18.11
N GLN A 14 -0.12 34.18 18.33
CA GLN A 14 -1.37 33.46 18.60
C GLN A 14 -1.85 32.67 17.40
N ALA A 15 -1.75 33.20 16.18
CA ALA A 15 -2.07 32.48 14.95
C ALA A 15 -1.10 31.28 14.72
N GLN A 16 0.18 31.43 14.99
CA GLN A 16 1.16 30.34 14.94
C GLN A 16 0.92 29.30 16.03
N MET A 17 0.57 29.70 17.25
CA MET A 17 0.21 28.72 18.31
C MET A 17 -1.12 28.00 18.03
N ALA A 18 -2.11 28.68 17.43
CA ALA A 18 -3.37 28.07 17.04
C ALA A 18 -3.19 27.07 15.88
N SER A 19 -2.29 27.34 14.93
CA SER A 19 -1.97 26.42 13.84
C SER A 19 -1.19 25.18 14.32
N THR A 20 -0.40 25.30 15.40
CA THR A 20 0.30 24.15 16.02
C THR A 20 -0.57 23.35 16.98
N ALA A 21 -1.57 23.95 17.59
CA ALA A 21 -2.49 23.28 18.53
C ALA A 21 -3.55 22.39 17.84
N GLY A 22 -3.72 22.50 16.51
CA GLY A 22 -4.63 21.68 15.72
C GLY A 22 -3.98 20.52 14.98
N MET A 23 -2.66 20.38 15.01
CA MET A 23 -1.98 19.22 14.45
C MET A 23 -2.08 18.05 15.43
N ASN A 24 -2.86 17.04 15.06
CA ASN A 24 -2.90 15.75 15.76
C ASN A 24 -1.47 15.20 15.84
N LEU A 25 -1.01 14.75 17.00
CA LEU A 25 0.33 14.17 17.16
C LEU A 25 0.58 13.04 16.15
N ASN A 26 -0.47 12.32 15.76
CA ASN A 26 -0.41 11.30 14.73
C ASN A 26 -0.06 11.89 13.34
N ASP A 27 -0.68 13.00 12.95
CA ASP A 27 -0.42 13.64 11.65
C ASP A 27 1.04 14.11 11.57
N SER A 28 1.58 14.67 12.66
CA SER A 28 2.97 15.12 12.72
C SER A 28 4.00 13.98 12.59
N VAL A 29 3.69 12.78 13.11
CA VAL A 29 4.58 11.61 12.98
C VAL A 29 4.57 11.11 11.53
N PHE A 30 3.40 10.95 10.90
CA PHE A 30 3.30 10.51 9.51
C PHE A 30 3.91 11.52 8.52
N GLU A 31 3.75 12.82 8.77
CA GLU A 31 4.44 13.85 7.97
C GLU A 31 5.96 13.79 8.09
N ARG A 32 6.47 13.48 9.29
CA ARG A 32 7.90 13.31 9.50
C ARG A 32 8.43 12.05 8.80
N LEU A 33 7.69 10.95 8.87
CA LEU A 33 8.03 9.72 8.15
C LEU A 33 7.99 9.93 6.63
N LEU A 34 7.02 10.69 6.12
CA LEU A 34 6.94 11.04 4.71
C LEU A 34 8.21 11.78 4.23
N ARG A 35 8.76 12.70 5.02
CA ARG A 35 10.04 13.37 4.70
C ARG A 35 11.22 12.40 4.64
N GLU A 36 11.16 11.30 5.37
CA GLU A 36 12.13 10.20 5.30
C GLU A 36 11.79 9.18 4.22
N ARG A 37 10.81 9.50 3.33
CA ARG A 37 10.33 8.67 2.22
C ARG A 37 9.67 7.35 2.68
N ILE A 38 9.07 7.38 3.86
CA ILE A 38 8.34 6.24 4.46
C ILE A 38 6.86 6.55 4.41
N ILE A 39 6.10 5.65 3.78
CA ILE A 39 4.63 5.73 3.67
C ILE A 39 3.99 4.43 4.18
N PHE A 40 2.71 4.51 4.57
CA PHE A 40 2.00 3.40 5.21
C PHE A 40 0.69 3.08 4.52
N LEU A 41 0.50 1.80 4.21
CA LEU A 41 -0.80 1.19 4.00
C LEU A 41 -1.18 0.42 5.28
N GLY A 42 -1.82 1.11 6.22
CA GLY A 42 -2.15 0.60 7.57
C GLY A 42 -3.63 0.30 7.77
N THR A 43 -4.43 0.30 6.70
CA THR A 43 -5.88 0.12 6.75
C THR A 43 -6.36 -0.77 5.61
N GLN A 44 -7.69 -0.93 5.50
CA GLN A 44 -8.31 -1.49 4.30
C GLN A 44 -7.99 -0.62 3.09
N VAL A 45 -7.82 -1.26 1.93
CA VAL A 45 -7.60 -0.58 0.65
C VAL A 45 -8.95 -0.07 0.12
N ASP A 46 -9.11 1.23 0.12
CA ASP A 46 -10.24 1.96 -0.46
C ASP A 46 -9.73 3.14 -1.31
N ASP A 47 -10.65 3.88 -1.92
CA ASP A 47 -10.30 4.98 -2.83
C ASP A 47 -9.60 6.13 -2.10
N GLU A 48 -9.92 6.38 -0.83
CA GLU A 48 -9.34 7.46 -0.04
C GLU A 48 -7.85 7.17 0.24
N ILE A 49 -7.55 5.98 0.80
CA ILE A 49 -6.17 5.58 1.08
C ILE A 49 -5.36 5.41 -0.19
N ALA A 50 -5.97 4.91 -1.28
CA ALA A 50 -5.30 4.77 -2.57
C ALA A 50 -4.88 6.12 -3.13
N ASN A 51 -5.80 7.09 -3.20
CA ASN A 51 -5.49 8.43 -3.67
C ASN A 51 -4.40 9.11 -2.83
N LYS A 52 -4.44 8.91 -1.50
CA LYS A 52 -3.41 9.43 -0.59
C LYS A 52 -2.04 8.82 -0.89
N LEU A 53 -1.94 7.50 -1.01
CA LEU A 53 -0.67 6.82 -1.31
C LEU A 53 -0.15 7.17 -2.70
N CYS A 54 -1.01 7.22 -3.71
CA CYS A 54 -0.62 7.65 -5.05
C CYS A 54 -0.03 9.08 -5.04
N ALA A 55 -0.70 10.03 -4.35
CA ALA A 55 -0.20 11.39 -4.22
C ALA A 55 1.15 11.45 -3.49
N GLN A 56 1.34 10.64 -2.44
CA GLN A 56 2.59 10.57 -1.70
C GLN A 56 3.72 9.98 -2.57
N ILE A 57 3.47 8.91 -3.31
CA ILE A 57 4.45 8.32 -4.24
C ILE A 57 4.85 9.34 -5.31
N LEU A 58 3.88 10.00 -5.94
CA LEU A 58 4.14 11.02 -6.96
C LEU A 58 4.94 12.20 -6.41
N LEU A 59 4.60 12.68 -5.22
CA LEU A 59 5.34 13.77 -4.57
C LEU A 59 6.79 13.37 -4.29
N LEU A 60 6.99 12.23 -3.64
CA LEU A 60 8.33 11.76 -3.27
C LEU A 60 9.19 11.48 -4.50
N SER A 61 8.63 10.87 -5.54
CA SER A 61 9.36 10.60 -6.79
C SER A 61 9.72 11.87 -7.56
N ALA A 62 8.92 12.94 -7.44
CA ALA A 62 9.23 14.25 -8.02
C ALA A 62 10.31 15.01 -7.24
N GLU A 63 10.36 14.84 -5.90
CA GLU A 63 11.38 15.45 -5.03
C GLU A 63 12.76 14.83 -5.23
N ASP A 64 12.83 13.50 -5.38
CA ASP A 64 14.09 12.78 -5.60
C ASP A 64 13.80 11.47 -6.38
N PRO A 65 14.10 11.43 -7.68
CA PRO A 65 13.82 10.28 -8.53
C PRO A 65 14.81 9.11 -8.35
N GLU A 66 15.89 9.29 -7.59
CA GLU A 66 16.95 8.29 -7.42
C GLU A 66 16.83 7.50 -6.11
N ARG A 67 16.22 8.11 -5.08
CA ARG A 67 16.08 7.49 -3.77
C ARG A 67 14.82 6.65 -3.68
N ASP A 68 14.94 5.49 -3.08
CA ASP A 68 13.82 4.57 -2.84
C ASP A 68 12.72 5.18 -1.97
N ILE A 69 11.50 4.72 -2.19
CA ILE A 69 10.35 4.95 -1.32
C ILE A 69 10.11 3.65 -0.53
N SER A 70 9.87 3.76 0.78
CA SER A 70 9.57 2.61 1.65
C SER A 70 8.07 2.56 1.95
N LEU A 71 7.38 1.57 1.40
CA LEU A 71 5.95 1.32 1.65
C LEU A 71 5.78 0.21 2.69
N TYR A 72 5.33 0.58 3.89
CA TYR A 72 4.99 -0.36 4.96
C TYR A 72 3.53 -0.79 4.85
N ILE A 73 3.29 -2.11 4.89
CA ILE A 73 1.98 -2.72 4.63
C ILE A 73 1.52 -3.52 5.84
N ASN A 74 0.40 -3.09 6.44
CA ASN A 74 -0.37 -3.81 7.46
C ASN A 74 -1.86 -3.68 7.11
N SER A 75 -2.32 -4.48 6.16
CA SER A 75 -3.63 -4.31 5.51
C SER A 75 -4.33 -5.63 5.26
N PRO A 76 -5.64 -5.72 5.52
CA PRO A 76 -6.46 -6.87 5.14
C PRO A 76 -6.77 -6.94 3.64
N GLY A 77 -6.31 -5.96 2.84
CA GLY A 77 -6.71 -5.78 1.45
C GLY A 77 -7.94 -4.92 1.30
N GLY A 78 -8.68 -5.08 0.21
CA GLY A 78 -9.88 -4.28 -0.06
C GLY A 78 -10.18 -4.14 -1.56
N SER A 79 -10.53 -2.94 -1.99
CA SER A 79 -10.89 -2.63 -3.38
C SER A 79 -9.77 -2.95 -4.35
N VAL A 80 -10.08 -3.76 -5.37
CA VAL A 80 -9.10 -4.13 -6.41
C VAL A 80 -8.72 -2.92 -7.25
N THR A 81 -9.68 -2.10 -7.66
CA THR A 81 -9.41 -0.91 -8.49
C THR A 81 -8.56 0.12 -7.75
N ALA A 82 -8.83 0.33 -6.46
CA ALA A 82 -8.02 1.20 -5.60
C ALA A 82 -6.59 0.64 -5.43
N GLY A 83 -6.45 -0.67 -5.24
CA GLY A 83 -5.14 -1.33 -5.16
C GLY A 83 -4.36 -1.27 -6.47
N MET A 84 -5.02 -1.43 -7.62
CA MET A 84 -4.38 -1.29 -8.93
C MET A 84 -3.90 0.14 -9.18
N ALA A 85 -4.62 1.17 -8.71
CA ALA A 85 -4.15 2.55 -8.79
C ALA A 85 -2.83 2.75 -8.01
N ILE A 86 -2.71 2.16 -6.82
CA ILE A 86 -1.45 2.18 -6.05
C ILE A 86 -0.36 1.43 -6.83
N PHE A 87 -0.65 0.22 -7.31
CA PHE A 87 0.28 -0.60 -8.06
C PHE A 87 0.83 0.14 -9.29
N ASP A 88 -0.04 0.65 -10.15
CA ASP A 88 0.37 1.37 -11.35
C ASP A 88 1.21 2.60 -11.00
N THR A 89 0.87 3.31 -9.91
CA THR A 89 1.66 4.46 -9.45
C THR A 89 3.05 4.04 -8.94
N MET A 90 3.15 2.89 -8.25
CA MET A 90 4.44 2.32 -7.84
C MET A 90 5.31 1.99 -9.06
N GLN A 91 4.73 1.39 -10.11
CA GLN A 91 5.46 1.05 -11.34
C GLN A 91 5.79 2.28 -12.20
N PHE A 92 4.97 3.32 -12.14
CA PHE A 92 5.17 4.57 -12.87
C PHE A 92 6.29 5.44 -12.27
N ALA A 93 6.55 5.33 -10.97
CA ALA A 93 7.57 6.10 -10.27
C ALA A 93 8.97 5.78 -10.85
N PRO A 94 9.83 6.78 -11.09
CA PRO A 94 11.19 6.56 -11.60
C PRO A 94 12.12 5.91 -10.56
N CYS A 95 11.82 6.06 -9.27
CA CYS A 95 12.57 5.43 -8.17
C CYS A 95 11.94 4.10 -7.76
N ASP A 96 12.72 3.23 -7.14
CA ASP A 96 12.23 1.97 -6.62
C ASP A 96 11.28 2.17 -5.41
N VAL A 97 10.21 1.39 -5.37
CA VAL A 97 9.34 1.29 -4.18
C VAL A 97 9.65 -0.02 -3.47
N ALA A 98 10.36 0.10 -2.34
CA ALA A 98 10.61 -1.02 -1.43
C ALA A 98 9.36 -1.30 -0.58
N THR A 99 9.00 -2.57 -0.40
CA THR A 99 7.80 -2.97 0.34
C THR A 99 8.15 -3.76 1.60
N TYR A 100 7.42 -3.49 2.69
CA TYR A 100 7.65 -4.11 4.00
C TYR A 100 6.33 -4.65 4.56
N GLY A 101 6.17 -5.97 4.56
CA GLY A 101 5.03 -6.64 5.20
C GLY A 101 5.20 -6.71 6.71
N MET A 102 4.25 -6.14 7.46
CA MET A 102 4.22 -6.20 8.92
C MET A 102 2.80 -6.53 9.40
N GLY A 103 2.67 -7.30 10.49
CA GLY A 103 1.37 -7.70 10.99
C GLY A 103 0.62 -8.56 9.97
N LEU A 104 -0.21 -7.94 9.13
CA LEU A 104 -1.02 -8.60 8.11
C LEU A 104 -0.82 -7.97 6.73
N ALA A 105 -0.52 -8.78 5.73
CA ALA A 105 -0.58 -8.40 4.32
C ALA A 105 -1.48 -9.42 3.60
N ALA A 106 -2.77 -9.10 3.44
CA ALA A 106 -3.76 -10.01 2.89
C ALA A 106 -4.41 -9.45 1.62
N SER A 107 -4.75 -10.33 0.67
CA SER A 107 -5.47 -9.97 -0.55
C SER A 107 -4.74 -8.85 -1.32
N MET A 108 -5.35 -7.69 -1.55
CA MET A 108 -4.65 -6.54 -2.17
C MET A 108 -3.42 -6.09 -1.39
N GLY A 109 -3.37 -6.29 -0.06
CA GLY A 109 -2.17 -6.03 0.73
C GLY A 109 -1.01 -6.98 0.39
N GLN A 110 -1.29 -8.26 0.18
CA GLN A 110 -0.30 -9.24 -0.32
C GLN A 110 0.13 -8.90 -1.75
N PHE A 111 -0.81 -8.55 -2.61
CA PHE A 111 -0.53 -8.17 -3.99
C PHE A 111 0.46 -6.99 -4.03
N LEU A 112 0.19 -5.91 -3.31
CA LEU A 112 1.06 -4.75 -3.24
C LEU A 112 2.42 -5.05 -2.58
N LEU A 113 2.46 -5.95 -1.58
CA LEU A 113 3.71 -6.40 -0.98
C LEU A 113 4.61 -7.09 -2.01
N SER A 114 4.05 -7.99 -2.82
CA SER A 114 4.80 -8.70 -3.85
C SER A 114 5.17 -7.84 -5.06
N ALA A 115 4.50 -6.70 -5.24
CA ALA A 115 4.71 -5.76 -6.34
C ALA A 115 5.86 -4.76 -6.11
N GLY A 116 6.50 -4.76 -4.95
CA GLY A 116 7.69 -3.96 -4.68
C GLY A 116 8.84 -4.26 -5.61
N ALA A 117 9.82 -3.35 -5.68
CA ALA A 117 10.99 -3.52 -6.51
C ALA A 117 11.74 -4.81 -6.16
N LYS A 118 12.16 -5.55 -7.18
CA LYS A 118 12.81 -6.85 -7.01
C LYS A 118 14.10 -6.72 -6.19
N GLY A 119 14.25 -7.57 -5.17
CA GLY A 119 15.34 -7.52 -4.21
C GLY A 119 15.03 -6.60 -3.01
N LYS A 120 13.95 -5.81 -3.06
CA LYS A 120 13.55 -4.82 -2.04
C LYS A 120 12.16 -5.09 -1.46
N ARG A 121 11.74 -6.36 -1.45
CA ARG A 121 10.47 -6.80 -0.86
C ARG A 121 10.77 -7.55 0.43
N PHE A 122 10.31 -7.01 1.55
CA PHE A 122 10.66 -7.49 2.88
C PHE A 122 9.43 -7.93 3.67
N ALA A 123 9.60 -8.89 4.57
CA ALA A 123 8.62 -9.22 5.60
C ALA A 123 9.29 -9.21 6.98
N LEU A 124 8.58 -8.71 7.98
CA LEU A 124 8.98 -8.88 9.38
C LEU A 124 8.69 -10.32 9.84
N PRO A 125 9.43 -10.88 10.82
CA PRO A 125 9.39 -12.31 11.14
C PRO A 125 8.00 -12.85 11.51
N HIS A 126 7.13 -12.01 12.08
CA HIS A 126 5.79 -12.39 12.52
C HIS A 126 4.68 -11.93 11.58
N ALA A 127 5.01 -11.35 10.42
CA ALA A 127 4.03 -10.98 9.42
C ALA A 127 3.26 -12.23 8.94
N ARG A 128 1.96 -12.04 8.70
CA ARG A 128 1.09 -13.03 8.06
C ARG A 128 0.71 -12.53 6.68
N ILE A 129 0.88 -13.37 5.69
CA ILE A 129 0.56 -13.07 4.32
C ILE A 129 -0.58 -13.99 3.88
N MET A 130 -1.57 -13.45 3.18
CA MET A 130 -2.70 -14.25 2.69
C MET A 130 -3.01 -13.91 1.25
N MET A 131 -3.04 -14.92 0.41
CA MET A 131 -3.46 -14.85 -0.98
C MET A 131 -4.80 -15.53 -1.16
N HIS A 132 -5.67 -14.91 -1.92
CA HIS A 132 -6.90 -15.50 -2.45
C HIS A 132 -7.30 -14.81 -3.76
N GLN A 133 -8.18 -15.47 -4.53
CA GLN A 133 -8.75 -14.85 -5.72
C GLN A 133 -9.63 -13.64 -5.34
N PRO A 134 -9.74 -12.63 -6.21
CA PRO A 134 -10.66 -11.52 -5.96
C PRO A 134 -12.09 -12.04 -5.81
N SER A 135 -12.89 -11.32 -5.01
CA SER A 135 -14.33 -11.57 -4.84
C SER A 135 -15.11 -10.30 -5.14
N ALA A 136 -16.26 -10.43 -5.77
CA ALA A 136 -17.13 -9.31 -6.06
C ALA A 136 -18.61 -9.69 -5.87
N GLY A 137 -19.41 -8.72 -5.46
CA GLY A 137 -20.86 -8.81 -5.59
C GLY A 137 -21.27 -8.19 -6.93
N VAL A 138 -22.14 -8.88 -7.68
CA VAL A 138 -22.69 -8.38 -8.94
C VAL A 138 -24.21 -8.22 -8.81
N GLY A 139 -24.78 -7.22 -9.49
CA GLY A 139 -26.21 -6.95 -9.46
C GLY A 139 -26.66 -6.10 -10.64
N GLY A 140 -27.95 -6.05 -10.89
CA GLY A 140 -28.57 -5.32 -12.00
C GLY A 140 -29.42 -6.22 -12.89
N THR A 141 -29.61 -5.81 -14.15
CA THR A 141 -30.28 -6.64 -15.17
C THR A 141 -29.39 -7.82 -15.57
N ALA A 142 -29.95 -8.82 -16.24
CA ALA A 142 -29.18 -9.97 -16.73
C ALA A 142 -28.02 -9.53 -17.66
N ALA A 143 -28.22 -8.49 -18.45
CA ALA A 143 -27.18 -7.92 -19.31
C ALA A 143 -26.06 -7.26 -18.49
N ASP A 144 -26.40 -6.49 -17.46
CA ASP A 144 -25.43 -5.86 -16.56
C ASP A 144 -24.58 -6.91 -15.82
N ILE A 145 -25.24 -7.97 -15.33
CA ILE A 145 -24.57 -9.08 -14.64
C ILE A 145 -23.57 -9.78 -15.58
N ALA A 146 -23.95 -10.02 -16.84
CA ALA A 146 -23.06 -10.64 -17.82
C ALA A 146 -21.81 -9.78 -18.08
N ILE A 147 -21.98 -8.46 -18.26
CA ILE A 147 -20.86 -7.52 -18.45
C ILE A 147 -19.95 -7.50 -17.23
N GLN A 148 -20.52 -7.41 -16.01
CA GLN A 148 -19.75 -7.40 -14.77
C GLN A 148 -18.99 -8.71 -14.57
N ALA A 149 -19.58 -9.86 -14.89
CA ALA A 149 -18.93 -11.15 -14.80
C ALA A 149 -17.72 -11.28 -15.76
N GLU A 150 -17.83 -10.74 -16.97
CA GLU A 150 -16.72 -10.71 -17.94
C GLU A 150 -15.57 -9.83 -17.42
N GLN A 151 -15.87 -8.60 -16.97
CA GLN A 151 -14.88 -7.69 -16.38
C GLN A 151 -14.18 -8.32 -15.15
N PHE A 152 -14.95 -8.98 -14.30
CA PHE A 152 -14.41 -9.66 -13.14
C PHE A 152 -13.48 -10.83 -13.51
N ALA A 153 -13.86 -11.63 -14.52
CA ALA A 153 -13.01 -12.72 -15.02
C ALA A 153 -11.69 -12.19 -15.61
N GLN A 154 -11.73 -11.07 -16.31
CA GLN A 154 -10.54 -10.41 -16.83
C GLN A 154 -9.64 -9.94 -15.68
N THR A 155 -10.17 -9.20 -14.72
CA THR A 155 -9.42 -8.71 -13.54
C THR A 155 -8.77 -9.85 -12.76
N LYS A 156 -9.52 -10.96 -12.53
CA LYS A 156 -8.97 -12.16 -11.88
C LYS A 156 -7.77 -12.71 -12.62
N ARG A 157 -7.83 -12.76 -13.95
CA ARG A 157 -6.75 -13.25 -14.80
C ARG A 157 -5.53 -12.34 -14.73
N GLU A 158 -5.72 -11.04 -14.92
CA GLU A 158 -4.65 -10.03 -14.86
C GLU A 158 -3.91 -10.07 -13.50
N MET A 159 -4.64 -10.11 -12.40
CA MET A 159 -4.04 -10.23 -11.07
C MET A 159 -3.24 -11.52 -10.91
N ALA A 160 -3.75 -12.64 -11.40
CA ALA A 160 -3.01 -13.91 -11.32
C ALA A 160 -1.73 -13.89 -12.17
N GLU A 161 -1.75 -13.29 -13.35
CA GLU A 161 -0.60 -13.09 -14.22
C GLU A 161 0.47 -12.21 -13.54
N LEU A 162 0.07 -11.08 -12.95
CA LEU A 162 0.97 -10.20 -12.21
C LEU A 162 1.58 -10.88 -10.97
N ILE A 163 0.78 -11.64 -10.20
CA ILE A 163 1.31 -12.40 -9.06
C ILE A 163 2.30 -13.46 -9.53
N ALA A 164 2.04 -14.14 -10.65
CA ALA A 164 2.97 -15.10 -11.23
C ALA A 164 4.30 -14.45 -11.62
N GLU A 165 4.25 -13.28 -12.25
CA GLU A 165 5.43 -12.48 -12.58
C GLU A 165 6.22 -12.06 -11.33
N HIS A 166 5.54 -11.55 -10.31
CA HIS A 166 6.19 -11.10 -9.07
C HIS A 166 6.85 -12.24 -8.30
N THR A 167 6.24 -13.43 -8.29
CA THR A 167 6.68 -14.56 -7.46
C THR A 167 7.59 -15.53 -8.19
N GLY A 168 7.54 -15.56 -9.52
CA GLY A 168 8.18 -16.58 -10.33
C GLY A 168 7.45 -17.92 -10.34
N GLN A 169 6.25 -18.01 -9.77
CA GLN A 169 5.38 -19.19 -9.84
C GLN A 169 4.70 -19.27 -11.22
N SER A 170 4.27 -20.46 -11.64
CA SER A 170 3.46 -20.58 -12.84
C SER A 170 2.05 -20.01 -12.62
N LEU A 171 1.44 -19.48 -13.68
CA LEU A 171 0.06 -19.01 -13.65
C LEU A 171 -0.92 -20.07 -13.12
N GLU A 172 -0.74 -21.32 -13.55
CA GLU A 172 -1.54 -22.45 -13.08
C GLU A 172 -1.41 -22.67 -11.57
N GLN A 173 -0.17 -22.55 -11.04
CA GLN A 173 0.07 -22.64 -9.59
C GLN A 173 -0.60 -21.51 -8.83
N ILE A 174 -0.51 -20.27 -9.32
CA ILE A 174 -1.19 -19.11 -8.70
C ILE A 174 -2.71 -19.31 -8.71
N GLN A 175 -3.29 -19.71 -9.83
CA GLN A 175 -4.74 -19.95 -9.94
C GLN A 175 -5.23 -21.02 -8.97
N LYS A 176 -4.48 -22.12 -8.85
CA LYS A 176 -4.77 -23.20 -7.91
C LYS A 176 -4.67 -22.75 -6.45
N ASP A 177 -3.60 -22.05 -6.12
CA ASP A 177 -3.29 -21.65 -4.74
C ASP A 177 -4.16 -20.51 -4.24
N SER A 178 -4.67 -19.66 -5.15
CA SER A 178 -5.55 -18.54 -4.82
C SER A 178 -7.05 -18.89 -4.82
N ASP A 179 -7.43 -20.11 -5.15
CA ASP A 179 -8.85 -20.51 -5.21
C ASP A 179 -9.56 -20.35 -3.87
N ARG A 180 -8.85 -20.52 -2.77
CA ARG A 180 -9.28 -20.28 -1.39
C ARG A 180 -8.20 -19.54 -0.62
N ASP A 181 -8.54 -19.01 0.56
CA ASP A 181 -7.59 -18.35 1.45
C ASP A 181 -6.38 -19.25 1.71
N ARG A 182 -5.22 -18.83 1.24
CA ARG A 182 -3.95 -19.48 1.51
C ARG A 182 -3.06 -18.59 2.34
N TRP A 183 -2.72 -19.06 3.51
CA TRP A 183 -1.95 -18.34 4.50
C TRP A 183 -0.48 -18.74 4.50
N PHE A 184 0.38 -17.74 4.68
CA PHE A 184 1.83 -17.90 4.71
C PHE A 184 2.41 -17.21 5.94
N THR A 185 3.38 -17.85 6.58
CA THR A 185 4.31 -17.17 7.47
C THR A 185 5.28 -16.32 6.63
N ALA A 186 6.05 -15.42 7.27
CA ALA A 186 7.06 -14.64 6.57
C ALA A 186 8.07 -15.53 5.83
N GLN A 187 8.50 -16.64 6.45
CA GLN A 187 9.43 -17.60 5.85
C GLN A 187 8.80 -18.32 4.63
N GLN A 188 7.55 -18.75 4.74
CA GLN A 188 6.84 -19.36 3.61
C GLN A 188 6.60 -18.35 2.48
N ALA A 189 6.39 -17.08 2.80
CA ALA A 189 6.25 -16.01 1.81
C ALA A 189 7.55 -15.77 1.03
N LEU A 190 8.70 -15.86 1.70
CA LEU A 190 10.03 -15.84 1.07
C LEU A 190 10.21 -17.04 0.13
N GLU A 191 9.91 -18.23 0.58
CA GLU A 191 10.04 -19.48 -0.22
C GLU A 191 9.09 -19.49 -1.43
N TYR A 192 7.92 -18.88 -1.30
CA TYR A 192 6.94 -18.75 -2.38
C TYR A 192 7.30 -17.66 -3.39
N GLY A 193 8.08 -16.67 -3.00
CA GLY A 193 8.52 -15.56 -3.84
C GLY A 193 7.72 -14.25 -3.66
N PHE A 194 6.86 -14.15 -2.65
CA PHE A 194 6.16 -12.88 -2.35
C PHE A 194 7.09 -11.80 -1.84
N VAL A 195 8.14 -12.19 -1.13
CA VAL A 195 9.17 -11.29 -0.61
C VAL A 195 10.56 -11.82 -0.94
N ASP A 196 11.55 -10.95 -0.90
CA ASP A 196 12.94 -11.28 -1.19
C ASP A 196 13.74 -11.59 0.08
N ARG A 197 13.32 -11.07 1.24
CA ARG A 197 14.00 -11.27 2.51
C ARG A 197 13.02 -11.21 3.69
N VAL A 198 13.32 -11.98 4.73
CA VAL A 198 12.74 -11.80 6.08
C VAL A 198 13.77 -11.10 6.93
N ILE A 199 13.43 -9.94 7.49
CA ILE A 199 14.34 -9.08 8.25
C ILE A 199 13.80 -8.87 9.66
N SER A 200 14.69 -8.98 10.64
CA SER A 200 14.38 -8.76 12.06
C SER A 200 14.85 -7.40 12.59
N SER A 201 15.69 -6.73 11.82
CA SER A 201 16.30 -5.45 12.18
C SER A 201 16.44 -4.55 10.95
N ALA A 202 16.26 -3.24 11.15
CA ALA A 202 16.54 -2.24 10.12
C ALA A 202 18.00 -2.21 9.65
N LYS A 203 18.92 -2.87 10.36
CA LYS A 203 20.32 -3.02 9.94
C LYS A 203 20.51 -4.09 8.85
N GLU A 204 19.50 -4.87 8.56
CA GLU A 204 19.51 -5.96 7.57
C GLU A 204 18.96 -5.53 6.20
N GLN A 205 18.59 -4.27 6.07
CA GLN A 205 18.09 -3.67 4.83
C GLN A 205 19.16 -3.50 3.76
#